data_079a36c0303858d863f18d3cef1c3b55
#
_entry.id   079a36c0303858d863f18d3cef1c3b55
#
_cell.length_a   1.000
_cell.length_b   1.000
_cell.length_c   1.000
_cell.angle_alpha   90.00
_cell.angle_beta   90.00
_cell.angle_gamma   90.00
#
_symmetry.space_group_name_H-M   'P 1'
#
loop_
_entity.id
_entity.type
_entity.pdbx_description
1 polymer ?
#
loop_
_entity_poly.entity_id
_entity_poly.type
_entity_poly.pdbx_seq_one_letter_code
_entity_poly.pdbx_strand_id
1 'polypeptide(L)'
;MTRSSMALLVLLSACSAQAPAPTAPRLPVPIRGADAMTLVRGAALERLIRGAVVTRAAVGTGAPPVERFAAVGDGYTLSYERPDTTGRYTVTPDRVCLRFADERSIFCRYYLTDAKGAVWMAEDDRDYPLHVAAVTVTRG
;
A
#
# COMPACT_ATOMS: atom_id res chain seq x y z
N MET A 1 -13.77 -59.58 -51.05
CA MET A 1 -12.65 -59.43 -50.06
C MET A 1 -12.64 -58.01 -49.57
N THR A 2 -13.35 -57.73 -48.49
CA THR A 2 -13.52 -56.38 -47.89
C THR A 2 -12.66 -56.30 -46.62
N ARG A 3 -11.63 -55.46 -46.64
CA ARG A 3 -10.82 -55.16 -45.47
C ARG A 3 -11.41 -53.99 -44.72
N SER A 4 -11.97 -54.28 -43.56
CA SER A 4 -12.40 -53.26 -42.58
C SER A 4 -11.17 -52.73 -41.85
N SER A 5 -10.84 -51.43 -42.01
CA SER A 5 -9.87 -50.73 -41.20
C SER A 5 -10.57 -50.13 -39.99
N MET A 6 -10.22 -50.62 -38.83
CA MET A 6 -10.70 -50.16 -37.52
C MET A 6 -9.75 -48.99 -37.10
N ALA A 7 -10.30 -47.77 -37.11
CA ALA A 7 -9.59 -46.57 -36.62
C ALA A 7 -9.71 -46.49 -35.10
N LEU A 8 -8.57 -46.60 -34.42
CA LEU A 8 -8.44 -46.47 -32.96
C LEU A 8 -8.32 -44.98 -32.59
N LEU A 9 -9.40 -44.41 -32.06
CA LEU A 9 -9.39 -43.06 -31.50
C LEU A 9 -8.73 -43.07 -30.13
N VAL A 10 -7.53 -42.51 -30.02
CA VAL A 10 -6.86 -42.26 -28.73
C VAL A 10 -7.30 -40.92 -28.21
N LEU A 11 -8.16 -40.92 -27.19
CA LEU A 11 -8.54 -39.69 -26.45
C LEU A 11 -7.41 -39.32 -25.48
N LEU A 12 -6.64 -38.33 -25.85
CA LEU A 12 -5.64 -37.67 -24.97
C LEU A 12 -6.40 -36.76 -23.99
N SER A 13 -6.64 -37.25 -22.78
CA SER A 13 -7.10 -36.42 -21.67
C SER A 13 -5.97 -35.52 -21.21
N ALA A 14 -5.97 -34.26 -21.63
CA ALA A 14 -5.07 -33.24 -21.12
C ALA A 14 -5.53 -32.85 -19.70
N CYS A 15 -4.83 -33.36 -18.68
CA CYS A 15 -4.91 -32.85 -17.32
C CYS A 15 -4.32 -31.45 -17.30
N SER A 16 -5.14 -30.41 -17.40
CA SER A 16 -4.73 -29.05 -17.14
C SER A 16 -4.46 -28.91 -15.63
N ALA A 17 -3.21 -29.01 -15.24
CA ALA A 17 -2.77 -28.64 -13.89
C ALA A 17 -2.99 -27.13 -13.73
N GLN A 18 -4.02 -26.77 -13.00
CA GLN A 18 -4.34 -25.39 -12.65
C GLN A 18 -3.23 -24.89 -11.74
N ALA A 19 -2.45 -23.90 -12.17
CA ALA A 19 -1.44 -23.27 -11.34
C ALA A 19 -2.11 -22.74 -10.06
N PRO A 20 -1.51 -22.94 -8.87
CA PRO A 20 -2.06 -22.43 -7.63
C PRO A 20 -2.25 -20.91 -7.74
N ALA A 21 -3.40 -20.40 -7.33
CA ALA A 21 -3.67 -18.97 -7.30
C ALA A 21 -2.58 -18.26 -6.50
N PRO A 22 -2.05 -17.12 -6.97
CA PRO A 22 -1.02 -16.40 -6.25
C PRO A 22 -1.56 -16.04 -4.86
N THR A 23 -0.90 -16.55 -3.83
CA THR A 23 -1.23 -16.25 -2.44
C THR A 23 -1.02 -14.75 -2.23
N ALA A 24 -2.07 -14.03 -1.82
CA ALA A 24 -1.96 -12.62 -1.51
C ALA A 24 -0.81 -12.40 -0.52
N PRO A 25 0.10 -11.47 -0.78
CA PRO A 25 1.24 -11.24 0.09
C PRO A 25 0.75 -10.85 1.49
N ARG A 26 1.19 -11.59 2.50
CA ARG A 26 0.85 -11.30 3.89
C ARG A 26 1.41 -9.94 4.28
N LEU A 27 0.65 -9.20 5.07
CA LEU A 27 1.14 -7.97 5.69
C LEU A 27 2.36 -8.29 6.56
N PRO A 28 3.41 -7.48 6.53
CA PRO A 28 4.65 -7.73 7.28
C PRO A 28 4.42 -7.72 8.80
N VAL A 29 3.36 -7.06 9.24
CA VAL A 29 2.88 -6.98 10.63
C VAL A 29 1.35 -7.02 10.65
N PRO A 30 0.73 -7.57 11.71
CA PRO A 30 -0.72 -7.53 11.84
C PRO A 30 -1.20 -6.09 12.02
N ILE A 31 -2.07 -5.64 11.11
CA ILE A 31 -2.69 -4.31 11.14
C ILE A 31 -4.18 -4.51 11.45
N ARG A 32 -4.65 -3.92 12.54
CA ARG A 32 -6.06 -4.01 12.92
C ARG A 32 -6.95 -3.30 11.90
N GLY A 33 -8.02 -3.97 11.49
CA GLY A 33 -8.98 -3.45 10.52
C GLY A 33 -8.56 -3.62 9.06
N ALA A 34 -7.43 -4.30 8.79
CA ALA A 34 -6.91 -4.49 7.44
C ALA A 34 -7.31 -5.83 6.77
N ASP A 35 -8.14 -6.65 7.41
CA ASP A 35 -8.43 -8.03 6.98
C ASP A 35 -8.98 -8.13 5.54
N ALA A 36 -9.68 -7.08 5.06
CA ALA A 36 -10.21 -7.01 3.70
C ALA A 36 -9.47 -5.99 2.82
N MET A 37 -8.27 -5.58 3.20
CA MET A 37 -7.50 -4.56 2.50
C MET A 37 -6.27 -5.16 1.82
N THR A 38 -5.85 -4.50 0.75
CA THR A 38 -4.66 -4.87 -0.02
C THR A 38 -3.55 -3.85 0.26
N LEU A 39 -2.37 -4.33 0.65
CA LEU A 39 -1.20 -3.49 0.84
C LEU A 39 -0.70 -2.96 -0.51
N VAL A 40 -0.55 -1.64 -0.63
CA VAL A 40 0.04 -0.99 -1.80
C VAL A 40 1.55 -1.16 -1.75
N ARG A 41 2.16 -1.68 -2.81
CA ARG A 41 3.58 -2.05 -2.85
C ARG A 41 4.30 -1.61 -4.11
N GLY A 42 5.63 -1.56 -4.02
CA GLY A 42 6.54 -1.35 -5.15
C GLY A 42 6.20 -0.10 -5.97
N ALA A 43 6.17 -0.23 -7.28
CA ALA A 43 5.88 0.89 -8.19
C ALA A 43 4.49 1.51 -7.99
N ALA A 44 3.51 0.76 -7.48
CA ALA A 44 2.19 1.31 -7.16
C ALA A 44 2.27 2.25 -5.94
N LEU A 45 3.02 1.87 -4.91
CA LEU A 45 3.25 2.72 -3.73
C LEU A 45 4.03 3.98 -4.12
N GLU A 46 5.06 3.84 -4.92
CA GLU A 46 5.83 4.98 -5.40
C GLU A 46 4.98 5.96 -6.20
N ARG A 47 4.15 5.48 -7.13
CA ARG A 47 3.18 6.31 -7.85
C ARG A 47 2.13 6.94 -6.94
N LEU A 48 1.70 6.24 -5.90
CA LEU A 48 0.73 6.79 -4.94
C LEU A 48 1.30 7.99 -4.19
N ILE A 49 2.57 7.93 -3.80
CA ILE A 49 3.19 8.88 -2.85
C ILE A 49 3.92 10.03 -3.52
N ARG A 50 4.65 9.82 -4.62
CA ARG A 50 5.40 10.91 -5.27
C ARG A 50 4.49 12.03 -5.75
N GLY A 51 4.73 13.25 -5.27
CA GLY A 51 3.90 14.42 -5.56
C GLY A 51 2.50 14.38 -4.95
N ALA A 52 2.29 13.53 -3.96
CA ALA A 52 1.00 13.42 -3.31
C ALA A 52 0.82 14.46 -2.21
N VAL A 53 -0.43 14.86 -2.02
CA VAL A 53 -0.93 15.51 -0.82
C VAL A 53 -1.84 14.52 -0.11
N VAL A 54 -1.46 14.12 1.10
CA VAL A 54 -2.19 13.17 1.93
C VAL A 54 -2.84 13.93 3.07
N THR A 55 -4.18 13.88 3.13
CA THR A 55 -4.96 14.48 4.21
C THR A 55 -5.50 13.38 5.11
N ARG A 56 -5.21 13.46 6.40
CA ARG A 56 -5.72 12.55 7.42
C ARG A 56 -7.01 13.09 8.04
N ALA A 57 -7.76 12.25 8.73
CA ALA A 57 -8.88 12.69 9.52
C ALA A 57 -8.42 13.69 10.62
N ALA A 58 -9.22 14.72 10.87
CA ALA A 58 -8.95 15.65 11.95
C ALA A 58 -9.02 14.93 13.31
N VAL A 59 -8.14 15.31 14.21
CA VAL A 59 -8.15 14.84 15.60
C VAL A 59 -8.83 15.92 16.44
N GLY A 60 -9.95 15.58 17.06
CA GLY A 60 -10.74 16.56 17.83
C GLY A 60 -11.32 17.68 16.96
N THR A 61 -11.20 18.93 17.41
CA THR A 61 -11.70 20.13 16.72
C THR A 61 -10.65 20.83 15.87
N GLY A 62 -9.46 20.27 15.77
CA GLY A 62 -8.34 20.85 15.01
C GLY A 62 -8.49 20.70 13.49
N ALA A 63 -7.65 21.40 12.75
CA ALA A 63 -7.52 21.18 11.32
C ALA A 63 -6.96 19.79 11.05
N PRO A 64 -7.36 19.12 9.93
CA PRO A 64 -6.79 17.84 9.58
C PRO A 64 -5.30 17.98 9.25
N PRO A 65 -4.47 17.02 9.67
CA PRO A 65 -3.07 16.96 9.24
C PRO A 65 -2.96 16.80 7.73
N VAL A 66 -2.13 17.61 7.11
CA VAL A 66 -1.87 17.59 5.66
C VAL A 66 -0.40 17.34 5.42
N GLU A 67 -0.11 16.30 4.68
CA GLU A 67 1.24 15.88 4.33
C GLU A 67 1.50 16.11 2.84
N ARG A 68 2.66 16.66 2.51
CA ARG A 68 3.07 16.90 1.13
C ARG A 68 4.36 16.17 0.85
N PHE A 69 4.34 15.35 -0.17
CA PHE A 69 5.48 14.59 -0.66
C PHE A 69 5.99 15.21 -1.95
N ALA A 70 7.25 15.56 -2.02
CA ALA A 70 7.84 16.12 -3.23
C ALA A 70 7.73 15.14 -4.41
N ALA A 71 7.42 15.64 -5.59
CA ALA A 71 7.38 14.84 -6.82
C ALA A 71 8.79 14.46 -7.28
N VAL A 72 9.76 15.34 -7.03
CA VAL A 72 11.17 15.16 -7.34
C VAL A 72 11.98 15.29 -6.06
N GLY A 73 12.92 14.36 -5.87
CA GLY A 73 13.68 14.27 -4.63
C GLY A 73 12.92 13.58 -3.50
N ASP A 74 13.24 13.92 -2.27
CA ASP A 74 12.79 13.25 -1.05
C ASP A 74 12.17 14.21 -0.01
N GLY A 75 11.85 15.43 -0.40
CA GLY A 75 11.27 16.44 0.48
C GLY A 75 9.89 16.07 0.99
N TYR A 76 9.66 16.32 2.27
CA TYR A 76 8.40 16.06 2.95
C TYR A 76 8.04 17.23 3.86
N THR A 77 6.75 17.57 3.93
CA THR A 77 6.22 18.59 4.83
C THR A 77 4.93 18.10 5.49
N LEU A 78 4.83 18.26 6.79
CA LEU A 78 3.62 18.03 7.57
C LEU A 78 3.10 19.38 8.08
N SER A 79 1.90 19.73 7.65
CA SER A 79 1.14 20.88 8.15
C SER A 79 0.05 20.36 9.09
N TYR A 80 0.27 20.49 10.39
CA TYR A 80 -0.70 20.11 11.42
C TYR A 80 -0.80 21.21 12.48
N GLU A 81 0.36 21.67 12.92
CA GLU A 81 0.54 22.76 13.86
C GLU A 81 1.49 23.76 13.23
N ARG A 82 1.52 24.96 13.71
CA ARG A 82 2.46 25.98 13.22
C ARG A 82 3.69 26.08 14.15
N PRO A 83 4.88 26.09 13.60
CA PRO A 83 5.25 26.04 12.17
C PRO A 83 5.11 24.64 11.56
N ASP A 84 5.05 24.58 10.21
CA ASP A 84 5.09 23.31 9.47
C ASP A 84 6.36 22.52 9.82
N THR A 85 6.21 21.21 9.98
CA THR A 85 7.35 20.31 10.18
C THR A 85 7.84 19.80 8.82
N THR A 86 9.14 19.91 8.58
CA THR A 86 9.76 19.45 7.34
C THR A 86 10.65 18.24 7.60
N GLY A 87 10.91 17.48 6.56
CA GLY A 87 11.73 16.29 6.62
C GLY A 87 12.00 15.69 5.26
N ARG A 88 12.37 14.42 5.29
CA ARG A 88 12.61 13.60 4.11
C ARG A 88 11.80 12.32 4.16
N TYR A 89 11.46 11.78 3.00
CA TYR A 89 10.79 10.50 2.90
C TYR A 89 11.57 9.53 2.00
N THR A 90 11.39 8.25 2.27
CA THR A 90 11.91 7.15 1.45
C THR A 90 10.79 6.16 1.19
N VAL A 91 10.59 5.79 -0.06
CA VAL A 91 9.66 4.71 -0.43
C VAL A 91 10.45 3.41 -0.50
N THR A 92 10.08 2.45 0.32
CA THR A 92 10.59 1.09 0.27
C THR A 92 9.58 0.18 -0.46
N PRO A 93 9.88 -1.10 -0.72
CA PRO A 93 8.94 -1.97 -1.44
C PRO A 93 7.54 -2.08 -0.82
N ASP A 94 7.38 -1.86 0.49
CA ASP A 94 6.13 -2.12 1.22
C ASP A 94 5.65 -0.96 2.09
N ARG A 95 6.45 0.11 2.27
CA ARG A 95 6.13 1.23 3.16
C ARG A 95 6.81 2.53 2.77
N VAL A 96 6.35 3.61 3.37
CA VAL A 96 6.98 4.93 3.29
C VAL A 96 7.56 5.27 4.65
N CYS A 97 8.83 5.58 4.70
CA CYS A 97 9.52 5.98 5.93
C CYS A 97 9.85 7.47 5.91
N LEU A 98 9.58 8.14 7.00
CA LEU A 98 9.73 9.57 7.20
C LEU A 98 10.83 9.83 8.23
N ARG A 99 11.65 10.82 7.98
CA ARG A 99 12.61 11.37 8.93
C ARG A 99 12.41 12.88 9.00
N PHE A 100 11.97 13.39 10.12
CA PHE A 100 11.86 14.82 10.35
C PHE A 100 13.23 15.45 10.58
N ALA A 101 13.36 16.74 10.24
CA ALA A 101 14.65 17.44 10.27
C ALA A 101 15.23 17.57 11.69
N ASP A 102 14.37 17.67 12.68
CA ASP A 102 14.65 17.84 14.10
C ASP A 102 14.66 16.52 14.91
N GLU A 103 14.27 15.41 14.27
CA GLU A 103 14.14 14.13 14.94
C GLU A 103 15.16 13.09 14.46
N ARG A 104 15.65 12.29 15.40
CA ARG A 104 16.52 11.15 15.11
C ARG A 104 15.72 9.89 14.74
N SER A 105 14.45 9.88 15.05
CA SER A 105 13.58 8.73 14.81
C SER A 105 13.09 8.69 13.37
N ILE A 106 12.91 7.47 12.87
CA ILE A 106 12.30 7.19 11.58
C ILE A 106 10.92 6.63 11.86
N PHE A 107 9.91 7.20 11.23
CA PHE A 107 8.53 6.72 11.28
C PHE A 107 8.17 6.11 9.93
N CYS A 108 7.64 4.90 9.94
CA CYS A 108 7.23 4.24 8.70
C CYS A 108 5.71 4.08 8.67
N ARG A 109 5.16 4.06 7.46
CA ARG A 109 3.72 3.93 7.22
C ARG A 109 3.45 2.95 6.12
N TYR A 110 2.41 2.17 6.31
CA TYR A 110 1.82 1.29 5.31
C TYR A 110 0.62 1.96 4.67
N TYR A 111 0.48 1.84 3.35
CA TYR A 111 -0.69 2.29 2.62
C TYR A 111 -1.44 1.09 2.08
N LEU A 112 -2.74 1.08 2.27
CA LEU A 112 -3.62 0.00 1.89
C LEU A 112 -4.77 0.53 1.04
N THR A 113 -5.39 -0.33 0.25
CA THR A 113 -6.63 -0.04 -0.45
C THR A 113 -7.69 -1.05 -0.08
N ASP A 114 -8.92 -0.59 0.11
CA ASP A 114 -10.08 -1.46 0.27
C ASP A 114 -10.64 -1.91 -1.09
N ALA A 115 -11.67 -2.74 -1.07
CA ALA A 115 -12.33 -3.25 -2.28
C ALA A 115 -12.98 -2.14 -3.14
N LYS A 116 -13.21 -0.96 -2.57
CA LYS A 116 -13.77 0.21 -3.27
C LYS A 116 -12.67 1.14 -3.81
N GLY A 117 -11.41 0.83 -3.55
CA GLY A 117 -10.26 1.64 -3.95
C GLY A 117 -9.98 2.83 -3.03
N ALA A 118 -10.65 2.94 -1.89
CA ALA A 118 -10.32 3.96 -0.90
C ALA A 118 -8.95 3.66 -0.26
N VAL A 119 -8.19 4.71 0.00
CA VAL A 119 -6.84 4.60 0.57
C VAL A 119 -6.90 4.69 2.08
N TRP A 120 -6.17 3.80 2.71
CA TRP A 120 -6.01 3.72 4.15
C TRP A 120 -4.52 3.74 4.50
N MET A 121 -4.20 4.20 5.68
CA MET A 121 -2.82 4.29 6.18
C MET A 121 -2.74 3.67 7.56
N ALA A 122 -1.65 2.96 7.84
CA ALA A 122 -1.29 2.51 9.17
C ALA A 122 0.12 3.01 9.51
N GLU A 123 0.27 3.70 10.62
CA GLU A 123 1.58 4.09 11.13
C GLU A 123 2.25 2.91 11.83
N ASP A 124 3.54 2.72 11.53
CA ASP A 124 4.42 1.85 12.30
C ASP A 124 4.86 2.64 13.54
N ASP A 125 3.95 2.76 14.50
CA ASP A 125 4.24 3.31 15.81
C ASP A 125 4.67 2.18 16.74
N ARG A 126 5.54 2.50 17.72
CA ARG A 126 6.08 1.54 18.69
C ARG A 126 5.02 0.93 19.59
N ASP A 127 3.85 1.56 19.64
CA ASP A 127 2.72 1.10 20.41
C ASP A 127 1.81 0.20 19.55
N TYR A 128 2.04 -1.09 19.62
CA TYR A 128 1.19 -2.13 19.03
C TYR A 128 -0.21 -2.12 19.66
N PRO A 129 -1.23 -2.38 18.87
CA PRO A 129 -1.31 -2.76 17.49
C PRO A 129 -1.51 -1.58 16.53
N LEU A 130 -0.97 -1.68 15.32
CA LEU A 130 -1.22 -0.74 14.24
C LEU A 130 -2.71 -0.68 13.89
N HIS A 131 -3.24 0.53 13.75
CA HIS A 131 -4.61 0.75 13.33
C HIS A 131 -4.65 1.42 11.96
N VAL A 132 -5.59 1.01 11.13
CA VAL A 132 -5.84 1.69 9.87
C VAL A 132 -6.66 2.96 10.09
N ALA A 133 -6.30 4.02 9.40
CA ALA A 133 -7.06 5.24 9.31
C ALA A 133 -7.29 5.60 7.83
N ALA A 134 -8.50 6.05 7.50
CA ALA A 134 -8.79 6.54 6.16
C ALA A 134 -7.99 7.81 5.86
N VAL A 135 -7.48 7.91 4.64
CA VAL A 135 -6.78 9.10 4.16
C VAL A 135 -7.27 9.49 2.77
N THR A 136 -7.23 10.78 2.49
CA THR A 136 -7.46 11.28 1.14
C THR A 136 -6.11 11.56 0.49
N VAL A 137 -5.87 10.99 -0.68
CA VAL A 137 -4.65 11.19 -1.46
C VAL A 137 -5.00 11.94 -2.74
N THR A 138 -4.42 13.13 -2.91
CA THR A 138 -4.56 13.94 -4.11
C THR A 138 -3.20 14.25 -4.71
N ARG A 139 -3.18 14.78 -5.93
CA ARG A 139 -1.97 15.32 -6.54
C ARG A 139 -1.82 16.79 -6.20
N GLY A 140 -0.59 17.16 -5.80
CA GLY A 140 -0.23 18.56 -5.56
C GLY A 140 0.19 19.29 -6.82
#